data_1c4f7d2616af55178104905b5dd2da8c
#
_entry.id   1c4f7d2616af55178104905b5dd2da8c
#
_cell.length_a   1.000
_cell.length_b   1.000
_cell.length_c   1.000
_cell.angle_alpha   90.00
_cell.angle_beta   90.00
_cell.angle_gamma   90.00
#
_symmetry.space_group_name_H-M   'P 1'
#
loop_
_entity.id
_entity.type
_entity.pdbx_description
1 polymer ?
#
loop_
_entity_poly.entity_id
_entity_poly.type
_entity_poly.pdbx_seq_one_letter_code
_entity_poly.pdbx_strand_id
1 'polypeptide(L)'
;MKNEIHTILETSRTIAIVGASKNENKDSYKVMKYLQHKGYKIFPINHNFSDRKILGETVYDKIEDIQNDIDIVNVFRPSDEVIAIAKQAIEKKVKTLWLQLDIISPESKLIVESEGINFIENKCTKIEHEKFLR
;
A
#
# COMPACT_ATOMS: atom_id res chain seq x y z
N MET A 1 -11.51 22.88 0.58
CA MET A 1 -11.79 21.62 1.28
C MET A 1 -10.83 20.54 0.78
N LYS A 2 -10.18 19.82 1.71
CA LYS A 2 -9.29 18.71 1.35
C LYS A 2 -10.12 17.54 0.84
N ASN A 3 -9.66 16.86 -0.20
CA ASN A 3 -10.32 15.64 -0.61
C ASN A 3 -9.83 14.46 0.26
N GLU A 4 -10.52 13.35 0.17
CA GLU A 4 -10.24 12.16 0.95
C GLU A 4 -8.81 11.66 0.73
N ILE A 5 -8.35 11.63 -0.53
CA ILE A 5 -7.01 11.16 -0.88
C ILE A 5 -5.93 12.02 -0.22
N HIS A 6 -6.08 13.34 -0.29
CA HIS A 6 -5.16 14.27 0.34
C HIS A 6 -5.07 14.01 1.84
N THR A 7 -6.21 13.88 2.50
CA THR A 7 -6.27 13.63 3.94
C THR A 7 -5.59 12.30 4.31
N ILE A 8 -5.84 11.24 3.55
CA ILE A 8 -5.22 9.94 3.78
C ILE A 8 -3.70 10.05 3.70
N LEU A 9 -3.19 10.67 2.63
CA LEU A 9 -1.75 10.79 2.44
C LEU A 9 -1.09 11.70 3.48
N GLU A 10 -1.77 12.77 3.87
CA GLU A 10 -1.25 13.72 4.84
C GLU A 10 -1.18 13.14 6.26
N THR A 11 -2.15 12.32 6.63
CA THR A 11 -2.26 11.80 8.00
C THR A 11 -1.60 10.44 8.19
N SER A 12 -1.22 9.75 7.12
CA SER A 12 -0.59 8.44 7.19
C SER A 12 0.91 8.55 7.45
N ARG A 13 1.48 7.54 8.13
CA ARG A 13 2.91 7.47 8.44
C ARG A 13 3.54 6.18 7.93
N THR A 14 2.78 5.08 7.94
CA THR A 14 3.29 3.74 7.60
C THR A 14 2.55 3.20 6.39
N ILE A 15 3.31 2.67 5.43
CA ILE A 15 2.76 2.11 4.19
C ILE A 15 3.37 0.74 3.94
N ALA A 16 2.53 -0.29 3.83
CA ALA A 16 2.96 -1.61 3.40
C ALA A 16 2.75 -1.70 1.89
N ILE A 17 3.79 -2.09 1.17
CA ILE A 17 3.71 -2.25 -0.29
C ILE A 17 3.67 -3.74 -0.62
N VAL A 18 2.50 -4.20 -1.08
CA VAL A 18 2.29 -5.60 -1.47
C VAL A 18 2.65 -5.75 -2.94
N GLY A 19 3.58 -6.66 -3.22
CA GLY A 19 4.15 -6.79 -4.55
C GLY A 19 5.38 -5.91 -4.75
N ALA A 20 6.10 -5.65 -3.68
CA ALA A 20 7.34 -4.89 -3.73
C ALA A 20 8.38 -5.62 -4.59
N SER A 21 9.28 -4.87 -5.24
CA SER A 21 10.29 -5.43 -6.13
C SER A 21 11.64 -4.77 -5.89
N LYS A 22 12.71 -5.58 -6.01
CA LYS A 22 14.08 -5.06 -6.01
C LYS A 22 14.47 -4.49 -7.38
N ASN A 23 13.66 -4.73 -8.40
CA ASN A 23 13.94 -4.28 -9.75
C ASN A 23 13.63 -2.79 -9.89
N GLU A 24 14.68 -1.99 -10.13
CA GLU A 24 14.56 -0.52 -10.21
C GLU A 24 13.65 -0.04 -11.33
N ASN A 25 13.39 -0.88 -12.33
CA ASN A 25 12.51 -0.53 -13.44
C ASN A 25 11.03 -0.78 -13.16
N LYS A 26 10.71 -1.47 -12.06
CA LYS A 26 9.33 -1.73 -11.69
C LYS A 26 8.69 -0.52 -11.01
N ASP A 27 7.41 -0.32 -11.28
CA ASP A 27 6.66 0.79 -10.68
C ASP A 27 6.64 0.72 -9.16
N SER A 28 6.50 -0.48 -8.59
CA SER A 28 6.50 -0.63 -7.14
C SER A 28 7.79 -0.15 -6.49
N TYR A 29 8.94 -0.36 -7.15
CA TYR A 29 10.22 0.14 -6.67
C TYR A 29 10.26 1.67 -6.72
N LYS A 30 9.86 2.23 -7.86
CA LYS A 30 9.89 3.70 -8.06
C LYS A 30 8.97 4.42 -7.07
N VAL A 31 7.79 3.87 -6.86
CA VAL A 31 6.82 4.44 -5.91
C VAL A 31 7.35 4.33 -4.47
N MET A 32 7.89 3.16 -4.12
CA MET A 32 8.47 2.97 -2.78
C MET A 32 9.57 3.98 -2.50
N LYS A 33 10.49 4.15 -3.45
CA LYS A 33 11.60 5.08 -3.30
C LYS A 33 11.10 6.51 -3.09
N TYR A 34 10.12 6.93 -3.89
CA TYR A 34 9.51 8.24 -3.77
C TYR A 34 8.89 8.45 -2.39
N LEU A 35 8.08 7.48 -1.94
CA LEU A 35 7.39 7.59 -0.65
C LEU A 35 8.37 7.62 0.53
N GLN A 36 9.45 6.82 0.44
CA GLN A 36 10.51 6.85 1.44
C GLN A 36 11.12 8.25 1.56
N HIS A 37 11.39 8.87 0.42
CA HIS A 37 11.96 10.22 0.37
C HIS A 37 11.03 11.26 0.98
N LYS A 38 9.73 10.99 0.97
CA LYS A 38 8.72 11.89 1.55
C LYS A 38 8.48 11.64 3.04
N GLY A 39 9.24 10.71 3.63
CA GLY A 39 9.20 10.49 5.07
C GLY A 39 8.31 9.36 5.56
N TYR A 40 7.69 8.62 4.65
CA TYR A 40 6.88 7.46 5.05
C TYR A 40 7.79 6.29 5.44
N LYS A 41 7.39 5.56 6.48
CA LYS A 41 8.04 4.30 6.81
C LYS A 41 7.41 3.21 5.94
N ILE A 42 8.23 2.57 5.12
CA ILE A 42 7.75 1.58 4.14
C ILE A 42 8.06 0.17 4.62
N PHE A 43 7.06 -0.71 4.50
CA PHE A 43 7.19 -2.13 4.81
C PHE A 43 6.96 -2.92 3.51
N PRO A 44 8.04 -3.30 2.80
CA PRO A 44 7.86 -4.04 1.54
C PRO A 44 7.46 -5.48 1.81
N ILE A 45 6.51 -5.98 1.01
CA ILE A 45 6.02 -7.35 1.13
C ILE A 45 6.20 -8.05 -0.21
N ASN A 46 6.93 -9.17 -0.20
CA ASN A 46 7.08 -10.01 -1.38
C ASN A 46 7.41 -11.43 -0.91
N HIS A 47 6.46 -12.34 -1.12
CA HIS A 47 6.59 -13.73 -0.71
C HIS A 47 7.86 -14.39 -1.24
N ASN A 48 8.27 -14.06 -2.46
CA ASN A 48 9.44 -14.67 -3.09
C ASN A 48 10.76 -14.02 -2.72
N PHE A 49 10.76 -12.99 -1.91
CA PHE A 49 11.95 -12.21 -1.58
C PHE A 49 12.02 -11.86 -0.09
N SER A 50 11.32 -12.60 0.76
CA SER A 50 11.27 -12.33 2.19
C SER A 50 12.64 -12.48 2.85
N ASP A 51 12.84 -11.75 3.95
CA ASP A 51 14.09 -11.70 4.74
C ASP A 51 15.27 -11.04 4.03
N ARG A 52 15.04 -10.50 2.84
CA ARG A 52 16.04 -9.70 2.13
C ARG A 52 15.69 -8.22 2.28
N LYS A 53 16.44 -7.35 1.62
CA LYS A 53 16.19 -5.92 1.73
C LYS A 53 15.91 -5.28 0.38
N ILE A 54 14.99 -4.31 0.39
CA ILE A 54 14.73 -3.43 -0.74
C ILE A 54 14.84 -2.01 -0.20
N LEU A 55 15.69 -1.20 -0.81
CA LEU A 55 15.89 0.20 -0.38
C LEU A 55 16.15 0.31 1.13
N GLY A 56 16.89 -0.65 1.68
CA GLY A 56 17.26 -0.65 3.10
C GLY A 56 16.22 -1.20 4.05
N GLU A 57 15.04 -1.56 3.56
CA GLU A 57 13.97 -2.10 4.41
C GLU A 57 13.88 -3.61 4.27
N THR A 58 13.66 -4.29 5.40
CA THR A 58 13.46 -5.74 5.41
C THR A 58 12.17 -6.09 4.70
N VAL A 59 12.22 -7.10 3.82
CA VAL A 59 11.05 -7.57 3.09
C VAL A 59 10.32 -8.62 3.91
N TYR A 60 9.01 -8.44 4.06
CA TYR A 60 8.15 -9.38 4.78
C TYR A 60 7.47 -10.33 3.82
N ASP A 61 7.14 -11.52 4.31
CA ASP A 61 6.38 -12.52 3.56
C ASP A 61 4.90 -12.11 3.46
N LYS A 62 4.32 -11.68 4.57
CA LYS A 62 2.88 -11.34 4.69
C LYS A 62 2.67 -10.11 5.54
N ILE A 63 1.50 -9.49 5.36
CA ILE A 63 1.09 -8.33 6.16
C ILE A 63 1.10 -8.65 7.65
N GLU A 64 0.61 -9.83 8.04
CA GLU A 64 0.51 -10.21 9.45
C GLU A 64 1.86 -10.30 10.16
N ASP A 65 2.95 -10.46 9.41
CA ASP A 65 4.29 -10.55 9.99
C ASP A 65 4.82 -9.20 10.45
N ILE A 66 4.19 -8.11 10.03
CA ILE A 66 4.61 -6.76 10.41
C ILE A 66 4.01 -6.44 11.77
N GLN A 67 4.86 -6.12 12.75
CA GLN A 67 4.39 -5.83 14.11
C GLN A 67 3.85 -4.41 14.27
N ASN A 68 4.31 -3.48 13.45
CA ASN A 68 3.87 -2.09 13.51
C ASN A 68 2.45 -1.94 12.98
N ASP A 69 1.75 -0.91 13.44
CA ASP A 69 0.47 -0.53 12.85
C ASP A 69 0.71 -0.03 11.43
N ILE A 70 -0.19 -0.37 10.51
CA ILE A 70 -0.08 0.03 9.12
C ILE A 70 -1.23 0.98 8.78
N ASP A 71 -0.88 2.15 8.28
CA ASP A 71 -1.88 3.13 7.85
C ASP A 71 -2.42 2.81 6.46
N ILE A 72 -1.54 2.53 5.50
CA ILE A 72 -1.94 2.23 4.12
C ILE A 72 -1.35 0.89 3.69
N VAL A 73 -2.20 0.03 3.12
CA VAL A 73 -1.73 -1.13 2.35
C VAL A 73 -1.86 -0.74 0.89
N ASN A 74 -0.72 -0.61 0.21
CA ASN A 74 -0.64 -0.18 -1.19
C ASN A 74 -0.34 -1.41 -2.06
N VAL A 75 -1.28 -1.75 -2.96
CA VAL A 75 -1.26 -3.02 -3.68
C VAL A 75 -0.77 -2.86 -5.12
N PHE A 76 0.27 -3.65 -5.46
CA PHE A 76 0.84 -3.78 -6.80
C PHE A 76 0.69 -5.21 -7.31
N ARG A 77 -0.44 -5.85 -7.03
CA ARG A 77 -0.73 -7.20 -7.48
C ARG A 77 -1.96 -7.21 -8.39
N PRO A 78 -2.11 -8.21 -9.28
CA PRO A 78 -3.27 -8.28 -10.18
C PRO A 78 -4.60 -8.23 -9.43
N SER A 79 -5.63 -7.71 -10.10
CA SER A 79 -6.94 -7.49 -9.48
C SER A 79 -7.54 -8.74 -8.86
N ASP A 80 -7.30 -9.92 -9.45
CA ASP A 80 -7.83 -11.19 -8.93
C ASP A 80 -7.17 -11.64 -7.62
N GLU A 81 -6.05 -11.04 -7.23
CA GLU A 81 -5.39 -11.35 -5.96
C GLU A 81 -5.82 -10.42 -4.84
N VAL A 82 -6.54 -9.36 -5.15
CA VAL A 82 -6.84 -8.29 -4.18
C VAL A 82 -7.74 -8.76 -3.05
N ILE A 83 -8.73 -9.62 -3.33
CA ILE A 83 -9.68 -10.03 -2.30
C ILE A 83 -8.98 -10.72 -1.11
N ALA A 84 -7.98 -11.55 -1.39
CA ALA A 84 -7.20 -12.19 -0.32
C ALA A 84 -6.40 -11.16 0.48
N ILE A 85 -5.83 -10.18 -0.21
CA ILE A 85 -5.07 -9.09 0.43
C ILE A 85 -6.00 -8.22 1.28
N ALA A 86 -7.21 -7.96 0.78
CA ALA A 86 -8.22 -7.18 1.51
C ALA A 86 -8.57 -7.83 2.84
N LYS A 87 -8.72 -9.15 2.85
CA LYS A 87 -9.00 -9.90 4.08
C LYS A 87 -7.86 -9.78 5.07
N GLN A 88 -6.62 -9.83 4.60
CA GLN A 88 -5.44 -9.63 5.45
C GLN A 88 -5.40 -8.21 6.01
N ALA A 89 -5.74 -7.22 5.19
CA ALA A 89 -5.79 -5.83 5.62
C ALA A 89 -6.83 -5.62 6.72
N ILE A 90 -7.99 -6.25 6.59
CA ILE A 90 -9.05 -6.20 7.61
C ILE A 90 -8.54 -6.77 8.93
N GLU A 91 -7.89 -7.92 8.90
CA GLU A 91 -7.35 -8.53 10.11
C GLU A 91 -6.27 -7.69 10.75
N LYS A 92 -5.46 -7.02 9.95
CA LYS A 92 -4.41 -6.12 10.42
C LYS A 92 -4.98 -4.79 10.95
N LYS A 93 -6.25 -4.50 10.64
CA LYS A 93 -6.92 -3.25 11.04
C LYS A 93 -6.22 -2.02 10.49
N VAL A 94 -5.84 -2.09 9.21
CA VAL A 94 -5.24 -0.95 8.54
C VAL A 94 -6.27 0.17 8.35
N LYS A 95 -5.82 1.38 8.10
CA LYS A 95 -6.73 2.51 7.91
C LYS A 95 -7.21 2.64 6.48
N THR A 96 -6.37 2.28 5.51
CA THR A 96 -6.68 2.41 4.09
C THR A 96 -6.14 1.24 3.29
N LEU A 97 -6.95 0.72 2.37
CA LEU A 97 -6.52 -0.22 1.34
C LEU A 97 -6.46 0.57 0.03
N TRP A 98 -5.29 0.59 -0.61
CA TRP A 98 -5.05 1.40 -1.80
C TRP A 98 -4.57 0.52 -2.94
N LEU A 99 -5.32 0.51 -4.05
CA LEU A 99 -4.98 -0.25 -5.25
C LEU A 99 -4.37 0.69 -6.29
N GLN A 100 -3.21 0.32 -6.82
CA GLN A 100 -2.49 1.10 -7.82
C GLN A 100 -3.23 1.14 -9.17
N LEU A 101 -2.68 1.90 -10.12
CA LEU A 101 -3.28 2.05 -11.46
C LEU A 101 -3.62 0.68 -12.06
N ASP A 102 -4.78 0.63 -12.70
CA ASP A 102 -5.31 -0.55 -13.41
C ASP A 102 -5.69 -1.73 -12.50
N ILE A 103 -5.67 -1.53 -11.18
CA ILE A 103 -6.06 -2.56 -10.24
C ILE A 103 -7.38 -2.14 -9.60
N ILE A 104 -8.41 -2.98 -9.77
CA ILE A 104 -9.75 -2.71 -9.23
C ILE A 104 -10.32 -3.97 -8.58
N SER A 105 -11.17 -3.80 -7.57
CA SER A 105 -11.82 -4.93 -6.92
C SER A 105 -13.10 -4.46 -6.21
N PRO A 106 -14.25 -4.51 -6.90
CA PRO A 106 -15.52 -4.13 -6.27
C PRO A 106 -15.85 -4.94 -5.03
N GLU A 107 -15.50 -6.24 -5.02
CA GLU A 107 -15.70 -7.11 -3.87
C GLU A 107 -14.92 -6.63 -2.65
N SER A 108 -13.65 -6.29 -2.87
CA SER A 108 -12.78 -5.82 -1.79
C SER A 108 -13.28 -4.50 -1.23
N LYS A 109 -13.77 -3.62 -2.10
CA LYS A 109 -14.35 -2.35 -1.67
C LYS A 109 -15.48 -2.58 -0.67
N LEU A 110 -16.39 -3.50 -1.00
CA LEU A 110 -17.54 -3.78 -0.12
C LEU A 110 -17.09 -4.27 1.25
N ILE A 111 -16.17 -5.24 1.29
CA ILE A 111 -15.78 -5.82 2.57
C ILE A 111 -14.93 -4.89 3.42
N VAL A 112 -14.03 -4.12 2.83
CA VAL A 112 -13.18 -3.23 3.65
C VAL A 112 -13.96 -2.01 4.13
N GLU A 113 -14.84 -1.46 3.29
CA GLU A 113 -15.66 -0.32 3.69
C GLU A 113 -16.65 -0.69 4.79
N SER A 114 -17.16 -1.93 4.78
CA SER A 114 -18.03 -2.40 5.86
C SER A 114 -17.31 -2.45 7.21
N GLU A 115 -15.99 -2.51 7.21
CA GLU A 115 -15.16 -2.51 8.42
C GLU A 115 -14.61 -1.13 8.76
N GLY A 116 -15.07 -0.08 8.08
CA GLY A 116 -14.63 1.28 8.35
C GLY A 116 -13.26 1.61 7.76
N ILE A 117 -12.76 0.79 6.84
CA ILE A 117 -11.47 1.02 6.20
C ILE A 117 -11.67 1.83 4.92
N ASN A 118 -10.85 2.86 4.71
CA ASN A 118 -10.90 3.64 3.48
C ASN A 118 -10.46 2.79 2.29
N PHE A 119 -11.07 3.00 1.14
CA PHE A 119 -10.75 2.26 -0.06
C PHE A 119 -10.48 3.21 -1.23
N ILE A 120 -9.29 3.09 -1.82
CA ILE A 120 -8.89 3.85 -3.02
C ILE A 120 -8.48 2.83 -4.06
N GLU A 121 -8.89 2.99 -5.31
CA GLU A 121 -8.50 2.06 -6.38
C GLU A 121 -8.14 2.80 -7.66
N ASN A 122 -7.32 2.14 -8.49
CA ASN A 122 -6.92 2.66 -9.80
C ASN A 122 -6.28 4.05 -9.70
N LYS A 123 -5.40 4.23 -8.71
CA LYS A 123 -4.67 5.48 -8.54
C LYS A 123 -3.25 5.19 -8.06
N CYS A 124 -2.30 6.00 -8.48
CA CYS A 124 -0.92 5.87 -8.07
C CYS A 124 -0.64 6.77 -6.87
N THR A 125 -0.18 6.19 -5.76
CA THR A 125 0.13 6.95 -4.54
C THR A 125 1.14 8.06 -4.79
N LYS A 126 2.17 7.79 -5.60
CA LYS A 126 3.18 8.79 -5.96
C LYS A 126 2.55 9.97 -6.70
N ILE A 127 1.74 9.69 -7.73
CA ILE A 127 1.09 10.72 -8.53
C ILE A 127 0.15 11.56 -7.67
N GLU A 128 -0.65 10.91 -6.83
CA GLU A 128 -1.59 11.62 -5.96
C GLU A 128 -0.85 12.46 -4.93
N HIS A 129 0.24 11.93 -4.38
CA HIS A 129 1.06 12.69 -3.43
C HIS A 129 1.67 13.93 -4.10
N GLU A 130 2.18 13.79 -5.30
CA GLU A 130 2.76 14.90 -6.06
C GLU A 130 1.75 16.02 -6.29
N LYS A 131 0.48 15.67 -6.49
CA LYS A 131 -0.58 16.66 -6.71
C LYS A 131 -0.86 17.51 -5.47
N PHE A 132 -0.81 16.90 -4.29
CA PHE A 132 -1.35 17.53 -3.08
C PHE A 132 -0.31 17.89 -2.02
N LEU A 133 0.81 17.19 -1.96
CA LEU A 133 1.73 17.28 -0.82
C LEU A 133 3.20 17.48 -1.23
N ARG A 134 3.46 18.13 -2.31
CA ARG A 134 4.80 18.36 -2.87
C ARG A 134 5.91 18.59 -1.86
#